data_2f032aab486005b72dce3bf38ecdbe38
#
_entry.id   2f032aab486005b72dce3bf38ecdbe38
#
_cell.length_a   1.000
_cell.length_b   1.000
_cell.length_c   1.000
_cell.angle_alpha   90.00
_cell.angle_beta   90.00
_cell.angle_gamma   90.00
#
_symmetry.space_group_name_H-M   'P 1'
#
loop_
_entity.id
_entity.type
_entity.pdbx_description
1 polymer ?
#
loop_
_entity_poly.entity_id
_entity_poly.type
_entity_poly.pdbx_seq_one_letter_code
_entity_poly.pdbx_strand_id
1 'polypeptide(L)'
;MSDDNVDVITVGRISLDFYANESNVGFEKVKTFTMSIGVSPTNVAIAAARLGNKSAIVTNIGKDSFNEYIISKLKDFKVNTDFVGVDETEFTPAVFAAMDDPFDPTIFFNRAKSAPDTKVEKSRLSDELVKKVKVFWVSACALS
;
A
#
# COMPACT_ATOMS: atom_id res chain seq x y z
N MET A 1 1.46 14.17 15.65
CA MET A 1 0.82 13.25 16.62
C MET A 1 1.92 12.37 17.15
N SER A 2 2.05 12.22 18.45
CA SER A 2 3.19 11.54 19.08
C SER A 2 3.21 10.05 18.72
N ASP A 3 4.39 9.52 18.39
CA ASP A 3 4.69 8.10 18.06
C ASP A 3 4.25 7.08 19.12
N ASP A 4 3.67 7.52 20.22
CA ASP A 4 3.57 6.76 21.46
C ASP A 4 2.40 5.76 21.52
N ASN A 5 1.61 5.60 20.47
CA ASN A 5 0.40 4.78 20.59
C ASN A 5 -0.03 4.10 19.28
N VAL A 6 0.83 3.23 18.76
CA VAL A 6 0.52 2.34 17.62
C VAL A 6 0.45 0.91 18.13
N ASP A 7 -0.64 0.20 17.82
CA ASP A 7 -0.81 -1.21 18.20
C ASP A 7 -0.20 -2.15 17.14
N VAL A 8 -0.38 -1.83 15.87
CA VAL A 8 0.04 -2.66 14.73
C VAL A 8 0.84 -1.84 13.75
N ILE A 9 2.07 -2.25 13.47
CA ILE A 9 2.89 -1.73 12.38
C ILE A 9 2.98 -2.77 11.27
N THR A 10 2.70 -2.35 10.04
CA THR A 10 2.97 -3.15 8.84
C THR A 10 4.10 -2.52 8.05
N VAL A 11 4.98 -3.35 7.50
CA VAL A 11 6.13 -2.91 6.70
C VAL A 11 6.05 -3.54 5.32
N GLY A 12 6.19 -2.75 4.26
CA GLY A 12 6.35 -3.25 2.92
C GLY A 12 5.61 -2.46 1.86
N ARG A 13 5.11 -3.17 0.85
CA ARG A 13 4.63 -2.60 -0.40
C ARG A 13 3.28 -1.91 -0.28
N ILE A 14 3.11 -0.89 -1.13
CA ILE A 14 1.85 -0.22 -1.43
C ILE A 14 1.73 -0.04 -2.94
N SER A 15 0.53 -0.16 -3.48
CA SER A 15 0.24 0.11 -4.88
C SER A 15 -1.07 0.84 -5.08
N LEU A 16 -1.19 1.45 -6.25
CA LEU A 16 -2.48 1.81 -6.83
C LEU A 16 -3.04 0.60 -7.55
N ASP A 17 -4.25 0.20 -7.22
CA ASP A 17 -4.92 -0.90 -7.86
C ASP A 17 -6.06 -0.37 -8.73
N PHE A 18 -6.01 -0.68 -10.03
CA PHE A 18 -6.99 -0.29 -11.03
C PHE A 18 -7.78 -1.53 -11.45
N TYR A 19 -9.02 -1.63 -10.98
CA TYR A 19 -9.93 -2.73 -11.32
C TYR A 19 -10.84 -2.31 -12.47
N ALA A 20 -10.83 -3.06 -13.57
CA ALA A 20 -11.72 -2.84 -14.70
C ALA A 20 -13.18 -2.90 -14.25
N ASN A 21 -14.01 -1.94 -14.71
CA ASN A 21 -15.42 -1.93 -14.39
C ASN A 21 -16.22 -2.83 -15.35
N GLU A 22 -15.65 -3.12 -16.54
CA GLU A 22 -16.22 -4.04 -17.50
C GLU A 22 -15.88 -5.49 -17.11
N SER A 23 -16.89 -6.37 -17.10
CA SER A 23 -16.75 -7.78 -16.77
C SER A 23 -16.72 -8.65 -18.03
N ASN A 24 -16.03 -9.79 -17.94
CA ASN A 24 -15.91 -10.80 -18.99
C ASN A 24 -15.25 -10.25 -20.28
N VAL A 25 -14.32 -9.32 -20.14
CA VAL A 25 -13.54 -8.75 -21.25
C VAL A 25 -12.08 -8.61 -20.88
N GLY A 26 -11.19 -8.82 -21.84
CA GLY A 26 -9.76 -8.55 -21.68
C GLY A 26 -9.44 -7.05 -21.75
N PHE A 27 -8.19 -6.70 -21.46
CA PHE A 27 -7.72 -5.30 -21.42
C PHE A 27 -8.02 -4.52 -22.70
N GLU A 28 -8.06 -5.18 -23.86
CA GLU A 28 -8.32 -4.54 -25.15
C GLU A 28 -9.74 -3.93 -25.28
N LYS A 29 -10.66 -4.30 -24.38
CA LYS A 29 -12.03 -3.78 -24.33
C LYS A 29 -12.34 -2.97 -23.08
N VAL A 30 -11.42 -2.91 -22.13
CA VAL A 30 -11.60 -2.11 -20.91
C VAL A 30 -11.55 -0.63 -21.27
N LYS A 31 -12.51 0.15 -20.77
CA LYS A 31 -12.62 1.59 -20.98
C LYS A 31 -12.51 2.37 -19.68
N THR A 32 -12.89 1.75 -18.56
CA THR A 32 -12.96 2.43 -17.27
C THR A 32 -12.40 1.56 -16.14
N PHE A 33 -11.83 2.21 -15.14
CA PHE A 33 -11.28 1.55 -13.96
C PHE A 33 -11.78 2.22 -12.67
N THR A 34 -12.01 1.40 -11.65
CA THR A 34 -12.12 1.86 -10.28
C THR A 34 -10.76 1.78 -9.62
N MET A 35 -10.32 2.91 -9.06
CA MET A 35 -9.03 3.02 -8.39
C MET A 35 -9.14 2.74 -6.90
N SER A 36 -8.21 1.97 -6.38
CA SER A 36 -8.06 1.63 -4.96
C SER A 36 -6.59 1.68 -4.55
N ILE A 37 -6.31 1.36 -3.30
CA ILE A 37 -4.96 1.09 -2.80
C ILE A 37 -4.89 -0.34 -2.30
N GLY A 38 -3.75 -1.01 -2.47
CA GLY A 38 -3.66 -2.43 -2.14
C GLY A 38 -2.26 -2.89 -1.78
N VAL A 39 -2.05 -4.18 -1.96
CA VAL A 39 -0.94 -5.03 -1.54
C VAL A 39 -1.02 -5.41 -0.05
N SER A 40 -0.47 -6.56 0.29
CA SER A 40 -0.68 -7.20 1.60
C SER A 40 -0.39 -6.30 2.81
N PRO A 41 0.72 -5.54 2.90
CA PRO A 41 0.96 -4.65 4.06
C PRO A 41 -0.12 -3.59 4.24
N THR A 42 -0.54 -2.98 3.12
CA THR A 42 -1.61 -1.98 3.10
C THR A 42 -2.93 -2.59 3.56
N ASN A 43 -3.28 -3.77 3.03
CA ASN A 43 -4.53 -4.45 3.38
C ASN A 43 -4.56 -4.86 4.85
N VAL A 44 -3.44 -5.34 5.40
CA VAL A 44 -3.32 -5.69 6.83
C VAL A 44 -3.45 -4.46 7.72
N ALA A 45 -2.79 -3.34 7.36
CA ALA A 45 -2.92 -2.08 8.11
C ALA A 45 -4.37 -1.58 8.15
N ILE A 46 -5.05 -1.58 6.99
CA ILE A 46 -6.45 -1.19 6.87
C ILE A 46 -7.36 -2.12 7.67
N ALA A 47 -7.15 -3.43 7.58
CA ALA A 47 -7.94 -4.40 8.33
C ALA A 47 -7.77 -4.21 9.85
N ALA A 48 -6.54 -4.03 10.32
CA ALA A 48 -6.26 -3.74 11.72
C ALA A 48 -6.97 -2.47 12.21
N ALA A 49 -6.93 -1.39 11.42
CA ALA A 49 -7.63 -0.14 11.74
C ALA A 49 -9.15 -0.33 11.81
N ARG A 50 -9.73 -1.06 10.85
CA ARG A 50 -11.17 -1.37 10.83
C ARG A 50 -11.63 -2.21 12.03
N LEU A 51 -10.74 -3.04 12.57
CA LEU A 51 -10.96 -3.82 13.79
C LEU A 51 -10.73 -3.01 15.07
N GLY A 52 -10.50 -1.70 14.97
CA GLY A 52 -10.36 -0.80 16.12
C GLY A 52 -8.96 -0.65 16.68
N ASN A 53 -7.94 -1.23 16.03
CA ASN A 53 -6.56 -1.05 16.43
C ASN A 53 -5.97 0.23 15.86
N LYS A 54 -5.01 0.82 16.55
CA LYS A 54 -4.19 1.92 16.03
C LYS A 54 -3.12 1.33 15.12
N SER A 55 -3.31 1.40 13.82
CA SER A 55 -2.39 0.84 12.84
C SER A 55 -1.58 1.91 12.13
N ALA A 56 -0.37 1.54 11.73
CA ALA A 56 0.52 2.33 10.89
C ALA A 56 1.10 1.47 9.77
N ILE A 57 1.45 2.11 8.67
CA ILE A 57 2.19 1.48 7.57
C ILE A 57 3.53 2.17 7.37
N VAL A 58 4.59 1.37 7.26
CA VAL A 58 5.94 1.81 6.91
C VAL A 58 6.20 1.43 5.46
N THR A 59 6.22 2.42 4.60
CA THR A 59 6.38 2.24 3.15
C THR A 59 6.91 3.52 2.50
N ASN A 60 7.23 3.45 1.22
CA ASN A 60 7.48 4.62 0.38
C ASN A 60 6.52 4.64 -0.80
N ILE A 61 6.13 5.83 -1.19
CA ILE A 61 5.37 6.13 -2.42
C ILE A 61 6.20 7.06 -3.31
N GLY A 62 5.88 7.12 -4.59
CA GLY A 62 6.54 8.04 -5.52
C GLY A 62 6.10 9.49 -5.31
N LYS A 63 6.94 10.44 -5.75
CA LYS A 63 6.54 11.84 -5.86
C LYS A 63 5.80 12.05 -7.18
N ASP A 64 4.57 11.59 -7.24
CA ASP A 64 3.71 11.66 -8.41
C ASP A 64 2.31 12.20 -8.07
N SER A 65 1.47 12.31 -9.08
CA SER A 65 0.10 12.85 -8.91
C SER A 65 -0.82 11.99 -8.05
N PHE A 66 -0.44 10.76 -7.71
CA PHE A 66 -1.24 9.85 -6.89
C PHE A 66 -0.89 9.89 -5.40
N ASN A 67 0.18 10.59 -5.04
CA ASN A 67 0.64 10.71 -3.65
C ASN A 67 -0.49 11.17 -2.71
N GLU A 68 -1.19 12.26 -3.06
CA GLU A 68 -2.29 12.81 -2.26
C GLU A 68 -3.46 11.82 -2.13
N TYR A 69 -3.77 11.09 -3.21
CA TYR A 69 -4.81 10.08 -3.20
C TYR A 69 -4.49 8.96 -2.21
N ILE A 70 -3.27 8.42 -2.25
CA ILE A 70 -2.83 7.33 -1.37
C ILE A 70 -2.89 7.77 0.09
N ILE A 71 -2.31 8.92 0.41
CA ILE A 71 -2.30 9.46 1.78
C ILE A 71 -3.73 9.73 2.27
N SER A 72 -4.60 10.30 1.42
CA SER A 72 -6.00 10.51 1.76
C SER A 72 -6.72 9.20 2.05
N LYS A 73 -6.55 8.18 1.20
CA LYS A 73 -7.17 6.87 1.40
C LYS A 73 -6.70 6.16 2.66
N LEU A 74 -5.41 6.19 2.97
CA LEU A 74 -4.89 5.64 4.23
C LEU A 74 -5.52 6.34 5.44
N LYS A 75 -5.64 7.67 5.40
CA LYS A 75 -6.29 8.46 6.46
C LYS A 75 -7.78 8.17 6.58
N ASP A 76 -8.50 8.02 5.46
CA ASP A 76 -9.93 7.63 5.45
C ASP A 76 -10.14 6.29 6.18
N PHE A 77 -9.20 5.36 6.03
CA PHE A 77 -9.18 4.09 6.74
C PHE A 77 -8.59 4.17 8.16
N LYS A 78 -8.23 5.37 8.63
CA LYS A 78 -7.62 5.61 9.95
C LYS A 78 -6.26 4.92 10.16
N VAL A 79 -5.52 4.70 9.09
CA VAL A 79 -4.14 4.23 9.14
C VAL A 79 -3.22 5.44 9.35
N ASN A 80 -2.31 5.35 10.32
CA ASN A 80 -1.30 6.39 10.55
C ASN A 80 -0.31 6.41 9.37
N THR A 81 -0.09 7.59 8.79
CA THR A 81 0.74 7.83 7.62
C THR A 81 2.08 8.49 7.94
N ASP A 82 2.43 8.69 9.22
CA ASP A 82 3.66 9.39 9.64
C ASP A 82 4.93 8.65 9.18
N PHE A 83 4.81 7.35 8.89
CA PHE A 83 5.92 6.49 8.44
C PHE A 83 5.91 6.23 6.92
N VAL A 84 5.04 6.93 6.18
CA VAL A 84 5.04 6.87 4.71
C VAL A 84 6.03 7.88 4.17
N GLY A 85 7.04 7.39 3.45
CA GLY A 85 8.01 8.25 2.80
C GLY A 85 7.70 8.51 1.34
N VAL A 86 8.39 9.49 0.78
CA VAL A 86 8.28 9.87 -0.62
C VAL A 86 9.62 9.68 -1.31
N ASP A 87 9.65 8.90 -2.38
CA ASP A 87 10.80 8.74 -3.27
C ASP A 87 10.71 9.78 -4.39
N GLU A 88 11.76 10.56 -4.56
CA GLU A 88 11.83 11.65 -5.56
C GLU A 88 12.15 11.13 -6.98
N THR A 89 12.54 9.86 -7.11
CA THR A 89 13.13 9.33 -8.34
C THR A 89 12.26 8.29 -9.06
N GLU A 90 11.36 7.64 -8.34
CA GLU A 90 10.54 6.55 -8.86
C GLU A 90 9.04 6.85 -8.71
N PHE A 91 8.25 6.26 -9.59
CA PHE A 91 6.79 6.37 -9.52
C PHE A 91 6.19 5.32 -8.60
N THR A 92 5.04 5.66 -8.02
CA THR A 92 4.25 4.71 -7.24
C THR A 92 3.84 3.52 -8.10
N PRO A 93 4.05 2.27 -7.64
CA PRO A 93 3.62 1.09 -8.37
C PRO A 93 2.12 1.07 -8.63
N ALA A 94 1.73 0.58 -9.80
CA ALA A 94 0.33 0.41 -10.19
C ALA A 94 0.06 -1.04 -10.60
N VAL A 95 -1.10 -1.55 -10.24
CA VAL A 95 -1.61 -2.86 -10.61
C VAL A 95 -2.91 -2.67 -11.40
N PHE A 96 -3.03 -3.33 -12.52
CA PHE A 96 -4.24 -3.31 -13.36
C PHE A 96 -4.82 -4.70 -13.39
N ALA A 97 -6.12 -4.83 -13.15
CA ALA A 97 -6.86 -6.08 -13.23
C ALA A 97 -7.98 -5.97 -14.26
N ALA A 98 -7.93 -6.79 -15.30
CA ALA A 98 -9.06 -7.02 -16.19
C ALA A 98 -9.92 -8.14 -15.61
N MET A 99 -11.23 -7.92 -15.55
CA MET A 99 -12.19 -8.89 -15.03
C MET A 99 -12.69 -9.81 -16.15
N ASP A 100 -11.75 -10.37 -16.90
CA ASP A 100 -12.01 -11.27 -18.05
C ASP A 100 -12.48 -12.67 -17.60
N ASP A 101 -11.91 -13.17 -16.48
CA ASP A 101 -12.40 -14.35 -15.78
C ASP A 101 -12.65 -13.99 -14.30
N PRO A 102 -13.86 -14.24 -13.75
CA PRO A 102 -14.17 -13.92 -12.35
C PRO A 102 -13.38 -14.75 -11.32
N PHE A 103 -12.81 -15.89 -11.73
CA PHE A 103 -12.02 -16.78 -10.85
C PHE A 103 -10.52 -16.64 -11.05
N ASP A 104 -10.08 -16.13 -12.22
CA ASP A 104 -8.67 -15.94 -12.57
C ASP A 104 -8.50 -14.67 -13.43
N PRO A 105 -8.67 -13.48 -12.84
CA PRO A 105 -8.57 -12.22 -13.58
C PRO A 105 -7.15 -11.99 -14.09
N THR A 106 -7.04 -11.45 -15.30
CA THR A 106 -5.74 -11.05 -15.85
C THR A 106 -5.20 -9.83 -15.10
N ILE A 107 -4.04 -9.99 -14.48
CA ILE A 107 -3.40 -8.93 -13.68
C ILE A 107 -2.11 -8.48 -14.36
N PHE A 108 -1.94 -7.17 -14.50
CA PHE A 108 -0.73 -6.54 -14.99
C PHE A 108 -0.10 -5.67 -13.89
N PHE A 109 1.15 -5.96 -13.55
CA PHE A 109 1.93 -5.20 -12.56
C PHE A 109 2.84 -4.20 -13.27
N ASN A 110 2.52 -2.92 -13.16
CA ASN A 110 3.41 -1.84 -13.58
C ASN A 110 4.29 -1.43 -12.40
N ARG A 111 5.41 -2.11 -12.25
CA ARG A 111 6.32 -1.95 -11.12
C ARG A 111 7.77 -2.07 -11.56
N ALA A 112 8.58 -1.06 -11.26
CA ALA A 112 10.03 -1.12 -11.40
C ALA A 112 10.67 -2.00 -10.32
N LYS A 113 11.84 -2.58 -10.60
CA LYS A 113 12.64 -3.28 -9.58
C LYS A 113 13.08 -2.37 -8.44
N SER A 114 13.33 -1.08 -8.76
CA SER A 114 13.71 0.00 -7.85
C SER A 114 12.50 0.75 -7.26
N ALA A 115 11.32 0.16 -7.25
CA ALA A 115 10.11 0.83 -6.77
C ALA A 115 10.29 1.47 -5.39
N PRO A 116 9.59 2.60 -5.08
CA PRO A 116 9.77 3.37 -3.86
C PRO A 116 9.75 2.54 -2.58
N ASP A 117 8.83 1.60 -2.51
CA ASP A 117 8.59 0.74 -1.35
C ASP A 117 9.67 -0.34 -1.11
N THR A 118 10.67 -0.47 -2.02
CA THR A 118 11.88 -1.26 -1.79
C THR A 118 12.98 -0.47 -1.07
N LYS A 119 12.83 0.83 -0.95
CA LYS A 119 13.82 1.77 -0.40
C LYS A 119 13.43 2.29 1.00
N VAL A 120 12.69 1.50 1.75
CA VAL A 120 12.29 1.87 3.11
C VAL A 120 13.51 1.90 4.02
N GLU A 121 13.76 3.04 4.66
CA GLU A 121 14.88 3.24 5.55
C GLU A 121 14.57 2.77 6.97
N LYS A 122 15.50 2.03 7.59
CA LYS A 122 15.40 1.59 8.99
C LYS A 122 15.22 2.76 9.96
N SER A 123 15.79 3.92 9.64
CA SER A 123 15.73 5.15 10.46
C SER A 123 14.30 5.66 10.73
N ARG A 124 13.31 5.22 9.94
CA ARG A 124 11.90 5.58 10.15
C ARG A 124 11.24 4.89 11.34
N LEU A 125 11.84 3.82 11.82
CA LEU A 125 11.37 3.10 12.99
C LEU A 125 12.37 3.26 14.12
N SER A 126 11.96 3.88 15.20
CA SER A 126 12.77 3.87 16.42
C SER A 126 12.70 2.50 17.09
N ASP A 127 13.78 2.08 17.72
CA ASP A 127 13.79 0.85 18.53
C ASP A 127 12.76 0.89 19.66
N GLU A 128 12.47 2.08 20.17
CA GLU A 128 11.46 2.32 21.20
C GLU A 128 10.05 2.04 20.70
N LEU A 129 9.71 2.51 19.50
CA LEU A 129 8.42 2.26 18.87
C LEU A 129 8.24 0.76 18.60
N VAL A 130 9.25 0.10 18.03
CA VAL A 130 9.19 -1.35 17.72
C VAL A 130 8.99 -2.18 18.99
N LYS A 131 9.56 -1.78 20.12
CA LYS A 131 9.37 -2.47 21.42
C LYS A 131 7.98 -2.27 22.01
N LYS A 132 7.29 -1.18 21.69
CA LYS A 132 5.98 -0.82 22.25
C LYS A 132 4.81 -1.37 21.45
N VAL A 133 4.97 -1.68 20.16
CA VAL A 133 3.88 -2.19 19.33
C VAL A 133 3.50 -3.63 19.72
N LYS A 134 2.21 -3.93 19.63
CA LYS A 134 1.70 -5.27 19.92
C LYS A 134 2.00 -6.25 18.79
N VAL A 135 1.95 -5.77 17.53
CA VAL A 135 2.19 -6.57 16.34
C VAL A 135 3.10 -5.79 15.39
N PHE A 136 4.20 -6.40 15.02
CA PHE A 136 5.09 -5.96 13.95
C PHE A 136 4.99 -6.95 12.79
N TRP A 137 4.36 -6.54 11.69
CA TRP A 137 4.06 -7.40 10.57
C TRP A 137 4.86 -7.04 9.33
N VAL A 138 5.52 -7.99 8.73
CA VAL A 138 6.31 -7.80 7.50
C VAL A 138 5.85 -8.80 6.44
N SER A 139 5.60 -8.32 5.24
CA SER A 139 5.27 -9.17 4.10
C SER A 139 6.54 -9.81 3.52
N ALA A 140 6.49 -11.08 3.13
CA ALA A 140 7.56 -11.70 2.36
C ALA A 140 7.86 -10.95 1.06
N CYS A 141 6.84 -10.37 0.43
CA CYS A 141 7.01 -9.50 -0.74
C CYS A 141 7.79 -8.21 -0.45
N ALA A 142 7.95 -7.80 0.80
CA ALA A 142 8.77 -6.66 1.18
C ALA A 142 10.25 -7.02 1.30
N LEU A 143 10.56 -8.32 1.36
CA LEU A 143 11.91 -8.84 1.54
C LEU A 143 12.54 -9.36 0.23
N SER A 144 11.82 -9.25 -0.88
CA SER A 144 12.24 -9.76 -2.21
C SER A 144 12.65 -8.64 -3.15
#